data_401fd24c451dcb3a76dd86ec6735d583
#
_entry.id   401fd24c451dcb3a76dd86ec6735d583
#
_cell.length_a   1.000
_cell.length_b   1.000
_cell.length_c   1.000
_cell.angle_alpha   90.00
_cell.angle_beta   90.00
_cell.angle_gamma   90.00
#
_symmetry.space_group_name_H-M   'P 1'
#
loop_
_entity.id
_entity.type
_entity.pdbx_description
1 polymer ?
#
loop_
_entity_poly.entity_id
_entity_poly.type
_entity_poly.pdbx_seq_one_letter_code
_entity_poly.pdbx_strand_id
1 'polypeptide(L)'
;MRIGFDAKRIFQNATGLGNYSRSVVKNLAQKFPENEYVLFTPNSRNALPFPSENNVRTVIGRGSVWRSFGIRRDIVKNKIDVYHGLTNELPFSINKTDAKSIVTIHDLIFEHFPHHYPGVDRTLYDVKSKFAVNHADVIVAASESTKRDIIDYYKVSGDKIKVIYQSCDDVFYDAFDADLSAYNLPSEFILNVGSVTERKNLLAVCKSYLLIPDALKIPCVIIGNGKRYAEEVNTFIQEHHLSKWFIFLENIPTPHLPAFYRKAKCFIYPSLYEGFGIPVLEAMVCNCPVITSGISSLPEVGGDAAVYINPDKPEEIAHSITEVLGNTGLRESMVSKGKQRLPVFEKFGLADKMMALYQG
;
A
#
# COMPACT_ATOMS: atom_id res chain seq x y z
N MET A 1 10.45 27.06 -0.21
CA MET A 1 10.63 26.34 1.06
C MET A 1 11.65 25.22 0.91
N ARG A 2 12.27 24.82 2.02
CA ARG A 2 13.08 23.60 2.11
C ARG A 2 12.31 22.53 2.86
N ILE A 3 12.01 21.45 2.16
CA ILE A 3 11.20 20.35 2.70
C ILE A 3 12.11 19.13 2.89
N GLY A 4 12.25 18.69 4.13
CA GLY A 4 13.07 17.54 4.49
C GLY A 4 12.22 16.27 4.63
N PHE A 5 12.69 15.15 4.12
CA PHE A 5 12.02 13.86 4.20
C PHE A 5 12.87 12.79 4.88
N ASP A 6 12.24 11.96 5.71
CA ASP A 6 12.83 10.68 6.06
C ASP A 6 12.83 9.76 4.83
N ALA A 7 13.99 9.62 4.22
CA ALA A 7 14.17 8.92 2.96
C ALA A 7 14.69 7.48 3.10
N LYS A 8 14.72 6.92 4.33
CA LYS A 8 15.18 5.53 4.51
C LYS A 8 14.42 4.57 3.60
N ARG A 9 13.09 4.67 3.51
CA ARG A 9 12.26 3.79 2.69
C ARG A 9 12.40 4.07 1.20
N ILE A 10 12.67 5.30 0.78
CA ILE A 10 12.96 5.65 -0.62
C ILE A 10 14.08 4.78 -1.18
N PHE A 11 15.17 4.65 -0.42
CA PHE A 11 16.39 3.98 -0.88
C PHE A 11 16.51 2.50 -0.49
N GLN A 12 15.77 2.04 0.52
CA GLN A 12 15.97 0.71 1.11
C GLN A 12 14.72 -0.18 1.07
N ASN A 13 13.65 0.25 0.40
CA ASN A 13 12.41 -0.52 0.35
C ASN A 13 11.83 -0.54 -1.06
N ALA A 14 11.72 -1.73 -1.65
CA ALA A 14 11.15 -1.95 -2.99
C ALA A 14 9.63 -2.24 -2.95
N THR A 15 9.00 -2.23 -1.77
CA THR A 15 7.57 -2.53 -1.60
C THR A 15 6.72 -1.26 -1.43
N GLY A 16 5.44 -1.40 -1.13
CA GLY A 16 4.46 -0.32 -1.06
C GLY A 16 4.90 0.95 -0.32
N LEU A 17 5.53 0.84 0.86
CA LEU A 17 6.03 2.01 1.61
C LEU A 17 7.14 2.77 0.88
N GLY A 18 8.02 2.04 0.17
CA GLY A 18 9.06 2.66 -0.63
C GLY A 18 8.49 3.32 -1.89
N ASN A 19 7.54 2.65 -2.55
CA ASN A 19 6.85 3.19 -3.73
C ASN A 19 6.08 4.46 -3.38
N TYR A 20 5.32 4.45 -2.30
CA TYR A 20 4.66 5.65 -1.78
C TYR A 20 5.66 6.79 -1.55
N SER A 21 6.74 6.51 -0.81
CA SER A 21 7.73 7.54 -0.46
C SER A 21 8.40 8.15 -1.70
N ARG A 22 8.74 7.32 -2.70
CA ARG A 22 9.28 7.78 -3.99
C ARG A 22 8.28 8.60 -4.77
N SER A 23 7.02 8.14 -4.86
CA SER A 23 5.96 8.82 -5.59
C SER A 23 5.65 10.19 -4.99
N VAL A 24 5.52 10.31 -3.67
CA VAL A 24 5.26 11.59 -3.00
C VAL A 24 6.35 12.61 -3.32
N VAL A 25 7.62 12.24 -3.13
CA VAL A 25 8.72 13.19 -3.36
C VAL A 25 8.86 13.55 -4.83
N LYS A 26 8.76 12.55 -5.75
CA LYS A 26 8.81 12.78 -7.20
C LYS A 26 7.72 13.75 -7.65
N ASN A 27 6.47 13.49 -7.27
CA ASN A 27 5.33 14.30 -7.70
C ASN A 27 5.39 15.73 -7.14
N LEU A 28 5.85 15.90 -5.89
CA LEU A 28 6.08 17.22 -5.30
C LEU A 28 7.21 17.96 -6.03
N ALA A 29 8.35 17.31 -6.29
CA ALA A 29 9.48 17.91 -6.94
C ALA A 29 9.17 18.36 -8.39
N GLN A 30 8.37 17.57 -9.10
CA GLN A 30 7.94 17.89 -10.47
C GLN A 30 6.88 18.98 -10.51
N LYS A 31 5.91 18.96 -9.59
CA LYS A 31 4.80 19.91 -9.60
C LYS A 31 5.15 21.27 -9.00
N PHE A 32 6.05 21.30 -8.01
CA PHE A 32 6.45 22.49 -7.28
C PHE A 32 7.98 22.67 -7.32
N PRO A 33 8.54 22.92 -8.52
CA PRO A 33 10.00 22.95 -8.72
C PRO A 33 10.70 24.14 -8.04
N GLU A 34 9.96 25.15 -7.58
CA GLU A 34 10.46 26.28 -6.80
C GLU A 34 10.91 25.93 -5.38
N ASN A 35 10.55 24.74 -4.89
CA ASN A 35 10.95 24.28 -3.57
C ASN A 35 12.20 23.40 -3.65
N GLU A 36 12.96 23.36 -2.55
CA GLU A 36 14.11 22.47 -2.37
C GLU A 36 13.71 21.26 -1.52
N TYR A 37 13.98 20.06 -2.00
CA TYR A 37 13.65 18.81 -1.34
C TYR A 37 14.89 18.10 -0.84
N VAL A 38 14.96 17.82 0.46
CA VAL A 38 16.13 17.23 1.11
C VAL A 38 15.81 15.84 1.64
N LEU A 39 16.47 14.83 1.07
CA LEU A 39 16.26 13.43 1.41
C LEU A 39 17.27 12.99 2.48
N PHE A 40 16.80 12.75 3.70
CA PHE A 40 17.64 12.28 4.81
C PHE A 40 17.64 10.76 4.88
N THR A 41 18.79 10.13 4.69
CA THR A 41 18.94 8.67 4.76
C THR A 41 20.14 8.25 5.64
N PRO A 42 20.01 7.19 6.45
CA PRO A 42 21.13 6.72 7.28
C PRO A 42 22.21 5.99 6.47
N ASN A 43 21.92 5.55 5.26
CA ASN A 43 22.83 4.78 4.43
C ASN A 43 22.46 4.87 2.96
N SER A 44 23.45 4.86 2.08
CA SER A 44 23.28 4.80 0.62
C SER A 44 23.82 3.51 -0.01
N ARG A 45 24.32 2.55 0.79
CA ARG A 45 24.81 1.26 0.26
C ARG A 45 23.61 0.45 -0.28
N ASN A 46 23.74 -0.06 -1.51
CA ASN A 46 22.69 -0.78 -2.22
C ASN A 46 21.37 0.00 -2.33
N ALA A 47 21.49 1.33 -2.45
CA ALA A 47 20.31 2.19 -2.56
C ALA A 47 19.57 1.93 -3.88
N LEU A 48 18.24 1.84 -3.79
CA LEU A 48 17.39 1.85 -4.96
C LEU A 48 17.53 3.21 -5.68
N PRO A 49 17.48 3.22 -7.01
CA PRO A 49 17.56 4.48 -7.75
C PRO A 49 16.38 5.39 -7.41
N PHE A 50 16.66 6.66 -7.25
CA PHE A 50 15.67 7.72 -7.20
C PHE A 50 15.96 8.68 -8.37
N PRO A 51 14.95 9.09 -9.15
CA PRO A 51 15.18 10.03 -10.26
C PRO A 51 15.89 11.29 -9.78
N SER A 52 16.92 11.72 -10.52
CA SER A 52 17.61 12.97 -10.22
C SER A 52 16.76 14.15 -10.70
N GLU A 53 16.10 14.82 -9.77
CA GLU A 53 15.48 16.11 -10.02
C GLU A 53 16.42 17.21 -9.54
N ASN A 54 16.52 18.32 -10.29
CA ASN A 54 17.47 19.40 -9.99
C ASN A 54 17.25 20.06 -8.63
N ASN A 55 16.05 19.98 -8.10
CA ASN A 55 15.62 20.54 -6.81
C ASN A 55 15.61 19.51 -5.68
N VAL A 56 16.13 18.29 -5.91
CA VAL A 56 16.22 17.22 -4.91
C VAL A 56 17.67 16.90 -4.60
N ARG A 57 18.03 16.89 -3.32
CA ARG A 57 19.37 16.45 -2.87
C ARG A 57 19.28 15.50 -1.68
N THR A 58 20.31 14.69 -1.52
CA THR A 58 20.38 13.69 -0.45
C THR A 58 21.42 14.08 0.62
N VAL A 59 21.04 13.89 1.88
CA VAL A 59 21.93 14.00 3.06
C VAL A 59 22.05 12.64 3.70
N ILE A 60 23.29 12.12 3.75
CA ILE A 60 23.60 10.81 4.31
C ILE A 60 24.04 10.99 5.75
N GLY A 61 23.29 10.39 6.67
CA GLY A 61 23.61 10.40 8.10
C GLY A 61 24.69 9.39 8.48
N ARG A 62 25.26 9.58 9.66
CA ARG A 62 26.31 8.70 10.20
C ARG A 62 25.94 8.17 11.58
N GLY A 63 26.10 6.88 11.78
CA GLY A 63 25.84 6.20 13.06
C GLY A 63 24.46 5.57 13.17
N SER A 64 24.35 4.52 13.99
CA SER A 64 23.17 3.66 14.12
C SER A 64 21.92 4.37 14.67
N VAL A 65 22.11 5.35 15.54
CA VAL A 65 21.01 6.11 16.17
C VAL A 65 20.76 7.48 15.50
N TRP A 66 21.47 7.78 14.41
CA TRP A 66 21.38 9.08 13.74
C TRP A 66 19.95 9.43 13.34
N ARG A 67 19.22 8.51 12.73
CA ARG A 67 17.84 8.71 12.28
C ARG A 67 16.88 9.09 13.42
N SER A 68 17.10 8.54 14.62
CA SER A 68 16.24 8.78 15.79
C SER A 68 16.61 10.04 16.58
N PHE A 69 17.91 10.39 16.65
CA PHE A 69 18.40 11.48 17.50
C PHE A 69 19.35 12.45 16.79
N GLY A 70 20.28 11.96 15.97
CA GLY A 70 21.33 12.75 15.34
C GLY A 70 20.86 13.65 14.20
N ILE A 71 19.84 13.25 13.49
CA ILE A 71 19.27 13.93 12.30
C ILE A 71 18.87 15.38 12.59
N ARG A 72 18.54 15.74 13.83
CA ARG A 72 18.22 17.10 14.24
C ARG A 72 19.30 18.10 13.81
N ARG A 73 20.59 17.75 13.97
CA ARG A 73 21.69 18.63 13.58
C ARG A 73 21.67 18.93 12.08
N ASP A 74 21.33 17.91 11.28
CA ASP A 74 21.25 18.06 9.84
C ASP A 74 20.00 18.84 9.42
N ILE A 75 18.85 18.67 10.09
CA ILE A 75 17.63 19.46 9.90
C ILE A 75 17.94 20.95 10.12
N VAL A 76 18.54 21.31 11.25
CA VAL A 76 18.91 22.68 11.58
C VAL A 76 19.97 23.24 10.62
N LYS A 77 21.05 22.48 10.36
CA LYS A 77 22.13 22.87 9.45
C LYS A 77 21.64 23.17 8.04
N ASN A 78 20.65 22.40 7.56
CA ASN A 78 20.08 22.55 6.23
C ASN A 78 18.90 23.55 6.22
N LYS A 79 18.58 24.19 7.35
CA LYS A 79 17.50 25.18 7.48
C LYS A 79 16.18 24.65 6.89
N ILE A 80 15.76 23.45 7.35
CA ILE A 80 14.54 22.81 6.91
C ILE A 80 13.33 23.55 7.50
N ASP A 81 12.43 24.00 6.63
CA ASP A 81 11.17 24.67 7.01
C ASP A 81 10.10 23.65 7.43
N VAL A 82 10.03 22.52 6.70
CA VAL A 82 9.09 21.42 6.96
C VAL A 82 9.84 20.10 6.98
N TYR A 83 9.65 19.27 8.00
CA TYR A 83 10.17 17.91 8.06
C TYR A 83 9.03 16.90 8.03
N HIS A 84 9.03 16.02 7.02
CA HIS A 84 8.01 15.01 6.84
C HIS A 84 8.55 13.58 7.04
N GLY A 85 8.09 12.92 8.09
CA GLY A 85 8.27 11.49 8.30
C GLY A 85 7.30 10.70 7.45
N LEU A 86 7.78 10.14 6.34
CA LEU A 86 6.93 9.47 5.33
C LEU A 86 6.36 8.12 5.77
N THR A 87 6.83 7.53 6.86
CA THR A 87 6.46 6.16 7.26
C THR A 87 6.43 5.95 8.76
N ASN A 88 5.34 6.35 9.40
CA ASN A 88 4.98 6.14 10.81
C ASN A 88 6.02 6.64 11.86
N GLU A 89 7.06 7.38 11.47
CA GLU A 89 8.14 7.75 12.37
C GLU A 89 8.53 9.22 12.23
N LEU A 90 8.80 9.86 13.38
CA LEU A 90 9.56 11.12 13.49
C LEU A 90 10.79 10.93 14.38
N PRO A 91 11.86 11.73 14.18
CA PRO A 91 12.99 11.73 15.11
C PRO A 91 12.55 12.15 16.53
N PHE A 92 13.03 11.46 17.57
CA PHE A 92 12.72 11.82 18.97
C PHE A 92 13.19 13.24 19.37
N SER A 93 13.95 13.88 18.53
CA SER A 93 14.44 15.26 18.74
C SER A 93 13.75 16.30 17.86
N ILE A 94 12.68 15.95 17.17
CA ILE A 94 11.99 16.86 16.21
C ILE A 94 11.46 18.12 16.90
N ASN A 95 10.93 18.00 18.09
CA ASN A 95 10.43 19.11 18.92
C ASN A 95 11.52 20.11 19.38
N LYS A 96 12.80 19.86 19.05
CA LYS A 96 13.94 20.75 19.31
C LYS A 96 14.43 21.40 18.02
N THR A 97 13.60 21.46 17.00
CA THR A 97 13.83 22.16 15.72
C THR A 97 12.72 23.14 15.48
N ASP A 98 12.95 24.15 14.64
CA ASP A 98 11.93 25.10 14.22
C ASP A 98 11.15 24.60 12.98
N ALA A 99 11.49 23.43 12.47
CA ALA A 99 10.82 22.85 11.33
C ALA A 99 9.39 22.38 11.69
N LYS A 100 8.40 22.78 10.88
CA LYS A 100 7.06 22.21 10.96
C LYS A 100 7.14 20.70 10.75
N SER A 101 6.58 19.93 11.66
CA SER A 101 6.69 18.48 11.68
C SER A 101 5.42 17.79 11.17
N ILE A 102 5.57 16.95 10.16
CA ILE A 102 4.48 16.17 9.57
C ILE A 102 4.84 14.69 9.58
N VAL A 103 3.88 13.83 9.85
CA VAL A 103 4.07 12.38 9.77
C VAL A 103 2.94 11.73 8.96
N THR A 104 3.29 10.84 8.04
CA THR A 104 2.31 9.94 7.42
C THR A 104 2.23 8.64 8.21
N ILE A 105 1.02 8.29 8.63
CA ILE A 105 0.66 7.00 9.22
C ILE A 105 -0.06 6.19 8.16
N HIS A 106 0.54 5.07 7.77
CA HIS A 106 -0.03 4.17 6.75
C HIS A 106 -1.07 3.23 7.32
N ASP A 107 -0.77 2.67 8.46
CA ASP A 107 -1.62 1.72 9.18
C ASP A 107 -1.14 1.58 10.62
N LEU A 108 -1.95 0.90 11.43
CA LEU A 108 -1.61 0.42 12.77
C LEU A 108 -1.84 -1.11 12.86
N ILE A 109 -1.45 -1.84 11.83
CA ILE A 109 -1.62 -3.30 11.71
C ILE A 109 -1.05 -4.03 12.93
N PHE A 110 0.07 -3.57 13.48
CA PHE A 110 0.70 -4.16 14.65
C PHE A 110 -0.15 -4.06 15.94
N GLU A 111 -1.14 -3.17 15.99
CA GLU A 111 -2.13 -3.10 17.06
C GLU A 111 -3.30 -4.06 16.82
N HIS A 112 -3.78 -4.19 15.59
CA HIS A 112 -4.86 -5.10 15.22
C HIS A 112 -4.42 -6.57 15.23
N PHE A 113 -3.18 -6.84 14.81
CA PHE A 113 -2.61 -8.20 14.69
C PHE A 113 -1.30 -8.32 15.47
N PRO A 114 -1.33 -8.16 16.80
CA PRO A 114 -0.11 -8.17 17.62
C PRO A 114 0.69 -9.47 17.54
N HIS A 115 0.02 -10.59 17.27
CA HIS A 115 0.64 -11.91 17.14
C HIS A 115 1.44 -12.10 15.83
N HIS A 116 1.25 -11.24 14.83
CA HIS A 116 2.05 -11.25 13.60
C HIS A 116 3.43 -10.59 13.77
N TYR A 117 3.66 -9.92 14.89
CA TYR A 117 4.90 -9.19 15.15
C TYR A 117 5.64 -9.75 16.38
N PRO A 118 6.96 -9.95 16.30
CA PRO A 118 7.76 -10.20 17.51
C PRO A 118 7.52 -9.10 18.54
N GLY A 119 7.40 -9.46 19.82
CA GLY A 119 7.02 -8.49 20.87
C GLY A 119 7.92 -7.25 20.95
N VAL A 120 9.24 -7.43 20.71
CA VAL A 120 10.22 -6.31 20.69
C VAL A 120 9.92 -5.36 19.50
N ASP A 121 9.66 -5.91 18.32
CA ASP A 121 9.38 -5.11 17.13
C ASP A 121 8.06 -4.35 17.29
N ARG A 122 7.01 -5.01 17.79
CA ARG A 122 5.72 -4.39 18.09
C ARG A 122 5.90 -3.20 19.05
N THR A 123 6.60 -3.41 20.18
CA THR A 123 6.83 -2.33 21.15
C THR A 123 7.59 -1.17 20.52
N LEU A 124 8.59 -1.45 19.68
CA LEU A 124 9.35 -0.41 18.98
C LEU A 124 8.47 0.36 17.99
N TYR A 125 7.61 -0.32 17.23
CA TYR A 125 6.65 0.34 16.32
C TYR A 125 5.67 1.21 17.10
N ASP A 126 5.07 0.71 18.18
CA ASP A 126 4.14 1.47 19.01
C ASP A 126 4.81 2.72 19.59
N VAL A 127 5.97 2.59 20.26
CA VAL A 127 6.71 3.72 20.85
C VAL A 127 7.02 4.80 19.80
N LYS A 128 7.46 4.42 18.60
CA LYS A 128 7.80 5.36 17.54
C LYS A 128 6.56 6.02 16.94
N SER A 129 5.52 5.26 16.63
CA SER A 129 4.27 5.79 16.07
C SER A 129 3.57 6.70 17.09
N LYS A 130 3.49 6.28 18.35
CA LYS A 130 2.95 7.08 19.44
C LYS A 130 3.71 8.39 19.65
N PHE A 131 5.05 8.33 19.62
CA PHE A 131 5.86 9.55 19.68
C PHE A 131 5.55 10.46 18.49
N ALA A 132 5.54 9.92 17.27
CA ALA A 132 5.33 10.68 16.05
C ALA A 132 3.97 11.38 16.04
N VAL A 133 2.87 10.69 16.35
CA VAL A 133 1.52 11.30 16.36
C VAL A 133 1.35 12.34 17.46
N ASN A 134 2.00 12.18 18.60
CA ASN A 134 1.91 13.17 19.70
C ASN A 134 2.71 14.44 19.42
N HIS A 135 3.81 14.35 18.67
CA HIS A 135 4.74 15.46 18.45
C HIS A 135 4.68 16.08 17.05
N ALA A 136 3.99 15.44 16.09
CA ALA A 136 3.77 16.05 14.78
C ALA A 136 2.82 17.25 14.90
N ASP A 137 3.06 18.33 14.14
CA ASP A 137 2.10 19.43 13.99
C ASP A 137 0.90 18.99 13.16
N VAL A 138 1.12 18.16 12.14
CA VAL A 138 0.08 17.56 11.30
C VAL A 138 0.34 16.08 11.12
N ILE A 139 -0.72 15.29 11.21
CA ILE A 139 -0.71 13.85 10.93
C ILE A 139 -1.43 13.62 9.59
N VAL A 140 -0.77 12.95 8.66
CA VAL A 140 -1.39 12.46 7.44
C VAL A 140 -1.78 11.01 7.65
N ALA A 141 -3.06 10.68 7.54
CA ALA A 141 -3.56 9.32 7.56
C ALA A 141 -3.80 8.83 6.12
N ALA A 142 -3.43 7.58 5.82
CA ALA A 142 -3.59 6.99 4.50
C ALA A 142 -5.07 6.75 4.12
N SER A 143 -5.96 6.69 5.11
CA SER A 143 -7.40 6.46 4.94
C SER A 143 -8.18 6.99 6.15
N GLU A 144 -9.49 7.11 6.02
CA GLU A 144 -10.38 7.40 7.17
C GLU A 144 -10.34 6.26 8.20
N SER A 145 -10.15 5.01 7.75
CA SER A 145 -9.94 3.88 8.65
C SER A 145 -8.68 4.08 9.49
N THR A 146 -7.55 4.40 8.87
CA THR A 146 -6.30 4.71 9.59
C THR A 146 -6.47 5.91 10.52
N LYS A 147 -7.23 6.94 10.12
CA LYS A 147 -7.55 8.08 10.99
C LYS A 147 -8.31 7.64 12.24
N ARG A 148 -9.32 6.78 12.10
CA ARG A 148 -10.07 6.24 13.24
C ARG A 148 -9.13 5.47 14.18
N ASP A 149 -8.26 4.62 13.64
CA ASP A 149 -7.31 3.86 14.44
C ASP A 149 -6.35 4.78 15.23
N ILE A 150 -5.82 5.84 14.59
CA ILE A 150 -4.96 6.80 15.27
C ILE A 150 -5.68 7.45 16.46
N ILE A 151 -6.95 7.83 16.28
CA ILE A 151 -7.76 8.42 17.34
C ILE A 151 -8.01 7.39 18.45
N ASP A 152 -8.38 6.16 18.07
CA ASP A 152 -8.76 5.11 19.01
C ASP A 152 -7.58 4.58 19.84
N TYR A 153 -6.43 4.36 19.22
CA TYR A 153 -5.26 3.83 19.92
C TYR A 153 -4.45 4.92 20.64
N TYR A 154 -4.27 6.08 20.02
CA TYR A 154 -3.37 7.11 20.57
C TYR A 154 -4.07 8.29 21.23
N LYS A 155 -5.42 8.37 21.13
CA LYS A 155 -6.25 9.40 21.76
C LYS A 155 -5.86 10.84 21.37
N VAL A 156 -5.36 11.02 20.16
CA VAL A 156 -5.05 12.36 19.62
C VAL A 156 -6.28 13.01 18.99
N SER A 157 -6.33 14.37 18.96
CA SER A 157 -7.44 15.10 18.34
C SER A 157 -7.53 14.82 16.84
N GLY A 158 -8.76 14.56 16.37
CA GLY A 158 -9.04 14.37 14.95
C GLY A 158 -8.74 15.57 14.06
N ASP A 159 -8.73 16.79 14.61
CA ASP A 159 -8.43 18.03 13.88
C ASP A 159 -6.99 18.07 13.37
N LYS A 160 -6.08 17.43 14.11
CA LYS A 160 -4.66 17.27 13.76
C LYS A 160 -4.43 16.28 12.62
N ILE A 161 -5.44 15.45 12.30
CA ILE A 161 -5.32 14.36 11.34
C ILE A 161 -5.99 14.75 10.02
N LYS A 162 -5.21 14.76 8.95
CA LYS A 162 -5.69 14.99 7.57
C LYS A 162 -5.59 13.71 6.77
N VAL A 163 -6.68 13.30 6.13
CA VAL A 163 -6.67 12.13 5.27
C VAL A 163 -6.21 12.53 3.87
N ILE A 164 -5.12 11.92 3.43
CA ILE A 164 -4.63 12.03 2.06
C ILE A 164 -4.44 10.62 1.53
N TYR A 165 -5.31 10.24 0.60
CA TYR A 165 -5.26 8.93 -0.04
C TYR A 165 -3.94 8.73 -0.79
N GLN A 166 -3.66 7.48 -1.15
CA GLN A 166 -2.49 7.15 -1.97
C GLN A 166 -2.89 7.03 -3.44
N SER A 167 -1.93 7.18 -4.34
CA SER A 167 -2.05 6.79 -5.75
C SER A 167 -1.23 5.52 -5.99
N CYS A 168 -1.51 4.80 -7.07
CA CYS A 168 -0.64 3.71 -7.50
C CYS A 168 0.57 4.22 -8.29
N ASP A 169 1.51 3.33 -8.54
CA ASP A 169 2.71 3.60 -9.33
C ASP A 169 2.33 4.01 -10.77
N ASP A 170 3.14 4.86 -11.38
CA ASP A 170 2.94 5.36 -12.75
C ASP A 170 2.80 4.23 -13.77
N VAL A 171 3.49 3.11 -13.54
CA VAL A 171 3.47 1.94 -14.42
C VAL A 171 2.06 1.37 -14.66
N PHE A 172 1.13 1.56 -13.71
CA PHE A 172 -0.26 1.09 -13.86
C PHE A 172 -1.08 1.97 -14.80
N TYR A 173 -0.66 3.22 -15.01
CA TYR A 173 -1.31 4.15 -15.94
C TYR A 173 -0.71 4.08 -17.35
N ASP A 174 0.43 3.41 -17.51
CA ASP A 174 1.09 3.27 -18.81
C ASP A 174 0.32 2.29 -19.70
N ALA A 175 0.30 2.60 -21.01
CA ALA A 175 -0.29 1.74 -22.02
C ALA A 175 0.57 0.51 -22.36
N PHE A 176 1.76 0.37 -21.75
CA PHE A 176 2.66 -0.75 -21.99
C PHE A 176 1.99 -2.07 -21.59
N ASP A 177 1.92 -2.97 -22.55
CA ASP A 177 1.38 -4.32 -22.33
C ASP A 177 2.51 -5.33 -22.40
N ALA A 178 2.94 -5.80 -21.22
CA ALA A 178 4.02 -6.77 -21.13
C ALA A 178 3.61 -8.11 -21.74
N ASP A 179 4.52 -8.74 -22.48
CA ASP A 179 4.32 -10.12 -22.94
C ASP A 179 4.32 -11.08 -21.73
N LEU A 180 3.19 -11.74 -21.53
CA LEU A 180 2.99 -12.71 -20.47
C LEU A 180 3.16 -14.17 -20.93
N SER A 181 3.60 -14.42 -22.17
CA SER A 181 3.75 -15.77 -22.73
C SER A 181 4.67 -16.68 -21.92
N ALA A 182 5.73 -16.11 -21.34
CA ALA A 182 6.69 -16.84 -20.51
C ALA A 182 6.09 -17.40 -19.19
N TYR A 183 4.90 -16.92 -18.77
CA TYR A 183 4.30 -17.35 -17.51
C TYR A 183 3.31 -18.51 -17.66
N ASN A 184 3.09 -19.00 -18.88
CA ASN A 184 2.18 -20.13 -19.18
C ASN A 184 0.80 -19.98 -18.52
N LEU A 185 0.20 -18.78 -18.60
CA LEU A 185 -1.08 -18.47 -17.99
C LEU A 185 -2.25 -19.20 -18.68
N PRO A 186 -3.26 -19.62 -17.92
CA PRO A 186 -4.52 -20.08 -18.50
C PRO A 186 -5.20 -18.94 -19.28
N SER A 187 -6.09 -19.33 -20.22
CA SER A 187 -6.85 -18.35 -21.03
C SER A 187 -7.71 -17.42 -20.18
N GLU A 188 -8.25 -17.93 -19.09
CA GLU A 188 -9.07 -17.21 -18.12
C GLU A 188 -8.58 -17.52 -16.70
N PHE A 189 -8.47 -16.49 -15.85
CA PHE A 189 -8.04 -16.66 -14.47
C PHE A 189 -8.56 -15.54 -13.55
N ILE A 190 -8.63 -15.85 -12.25
CA ILE A 190 -8.78 -14.89 -11.17
C ILE A 190 -7.37 -14.48 -10.72
N LEU A 191 -7.17 -13.20 -10.40
CA LEU A 191 -5.87 -12.71 -9.92
C LEU A 191 -5.91 -12.38 -8.43
N ASN A 192 -4.86 -12.76 -7.71
CA ASN A 192 -4.56 -12.30 -6.36
C ASN A 192 -3.11 -11.78 -6.32
N VAL A 193 -2.87 -10.58 -5.81
CA VAL A 193 -1.54 -9.95 -5.74
C VAL A 193 -1.23 -9.51 -4.33
N GLY A 194 -0.07 -9.90 -3.83
CA GLY A 194 0.44 -9.47 -2.52
C GLY A 194 1.21 -10.57 -1.80
N SER A 195 1.84 -10.22 -0.68
CA SER A 195 2.51 -11.22 0.17
C SER A 195 1.52 -12.26 0.68
N VAL A 196 1.91 -13.54 0.65
CA VAL A 196 1.07 -14.64 1.16
C VAL A 196 1.24 -14.70 2.68
N THR A 197 0.38 -13.97 3.39
CA THR A 197 0.36 -13.86 4.85
C THR A 197 -1.06 -14.07 5.37
N GLU A 198 -1.18 -14.43 6.64
CA GLU A 198 -2.46 -14.68 7.30
C GLU A 198 -3.43 -13.50 7.13
N ARG A 199 -2.95 -12.27 7.29
CA ARG A 199 -3.75 -11.05 7.10
C ARG A 199 -4.31 -10.91 5.68
N LYS A 200 -3.61 -11.38 4.65
CA LYS A 200 -4.09 -11.37 3.25
C LYS A 200 -5.09 -12.49 2.94
N ASN A 201 -5.21 -13.46 3.84
CA ASN A 201 -6.29 -14.43 3.92
C ASN A 201 -6.52 -15.29 2.66
N LEU A 202 -5.42 -15.68 1.98
CA LEU A 202 -5.51 -16.54 0.79
C LEU A 202 -6.18 -17.89 1.08
N LEU A 203 -6.05 -18.41 2.31
CA LEU A 203 -6.68 -19.67 2.72
C LEU A 203 -8.21 -19.63 2.61
N ALA A 204 -8.86 -18.48 2.86
CA ALA A 204 -10.30 -18.33 2.67
C ALA A 204 -10.70 -18.47 1.20
N VAL A 205 -9.85 -17.98 0.26
CA VAL A 205 -10.06 -18.22 -1.18
C VAL A 205 -9.93 -19.72 -1.49
N CYS A 206 -8.92 -20.40 -0.93
CA CYS A 206 -8.77 -21.85 -1.14
C CYS A 206 -10.00 -22.63 -0.61
N LYS A 207 -10.49 -22.26 0.56
CA LYS A 207 -11.72 -22.86 1.14
C LYS A 207 -12.94 -22.60 0.26
N SER A 208 -13.09 -21.42 -0.30
CA SER A 208 -14.21 -21.06 -1.18
C SER A 208 -14.24 -21.92 -2.45
N TYR A 209 -13.08 -22.36 -2.95
CA TYR A 209 -13.01 -23.25 -4.12
C TYR A 209 -13.61 -24.63 -3.88
N LEU A 210 -13.73 -25.10 -2.64
CA LEU A 210 -14.45 -26.33 -2.32
C LEU A 210 -15.97 -26.19 -2.53
N LEU A 211 -16.48 -24.98 -2.50
CA LEU A 211 -17.91 -24.66 -2.60
C LEU A 211 -18.35 -24.27 -4.01
N ILE A 212 -17.41 -23.95 -4.91
CA ILE A 212 -17.70 -23.62 -6.31
C ILE A 212 -17.86 -24.92 -7.10
N PRO A 213 -18.92 -25.10 -7.91
CA PRO A 213 -19.03 -26.22 -8.83
C PRO A 213 -17.88 -26.29 -9.82
N ASP A 214 -17.35 -27.48 -10.11
CA ASP A 214 -16.17 -27.65 -10.97
C ASP A 214 -16.32 -27.03 -12.35
N ALA A 215 -17.54 -27.05 -12.92
CA ALA A 215 -17.85 -26.46 -14.22
C ALA A 215 -17.73 -24.92 -14.24
N LEU A 216 -17.74 -24.28 -13.07
CA LEU A 216 -17.65 -22.81 -12.93
C LEU A 216 -16.28 -22.35 -12.42
N LYS A 217 -15.40 -23.29 -12.06
CA LYS A 217 -14.05 -22.94 -11.58
C LYS A 217 -13.16 -22.54 -12.74
N ILE A 218 -12.45 -21.44 -12.55
CA ILE A 218 -11.28 -21.09 -13.35
C ILE A 218 -10.06 -20.96 -12.41
N PRO A 219 -8.82 -21.10 -12.91
CA PRO A 219 -7.63 -20.98 -12.07
C PRO A 219 -7.51 -19.63 -11.38
N CYS A 220 -6.96 -19.62 -10.18
CA CYS A 220 -6.53 -18.43 -9.46
C CYS A 220 -5.00 -18.31 -9.58
N VAL A 221 -4.54 -17.21 -10.16
CA VAL A 221 -3.12 -16.86 -10.26
C VAL A 221 -2.77 -15.98 -9.06
N ILE A 222 -1.82 -16.42 -8.26
CA ILE A 222 -1.32 -15.74 -7.08
C ILE A 222 0.06 -15.16 -7.39
N ILE A 223 0.21 -13.85 -7.33
CA ILE A 223 1.49 -13.16 -7.49
C ILE A 223 1.96 -12.69 -6.12
N GLY A 224 2.97 -13.35 -5.59
CA GLY A 224 3.55 -13.02 -4.30
C GLY A 224 4.22 -14.21 -3.65
N ASN A 225 4.92 -13.95 -2.57
CA ASN A 225 5.58 -14.96 -1.77
C ASN A 225 5.18 -14.87 -0.31
N GLY A 226 5.47 -15.93 0.44
CA GLY A 226 5.22 -16.02 1.87
C GLY A 226 6.16 -17.02 2.52
N LYS A 227 6.03 -17.15 3.83
CA LYS A 227 6.76 -18.12 4.64
C LYS A 227 5.78 -19.18 5.19
N ARG A 228 5.77 -19.37 6.49
CA ARG A 228 4.95 -20.35 7.21
C ARG A 228 3.47 -20.40 6.75
N TYR A 229 2.82 -19.25 6.57
CA TYR A 229 1.43 -19.22 6.10
C TYR A 229 1.27 -19.72 4.66
N ALA A 230 2.26 -19.47 3.79
CA ALA A 230 2.25 -20.02 2.43
C ALA A 230 2.38 -21.56 2.43
N GLU A 231 3.14 -22.10 3.38
CA GLU A 231 3.23 -23.58 3.58
C GLU A 231 1.88 -24.15 4.03
N GLU A 232 1.18 -23.50 4.95
CA GLU A 232 -0.17 -23.86 5.39
C GLU A 232 -1.17 -23.85 4.21
N VAL A 233 -1.16 -22.78 3.41
CA VAL A 233 -1.99 -22.67 2.20
C VAL A 233 -1.69 -23.81 1.22
N ASN A 234 -0.42 -24.08 0.95
CA ASN A 234 -0.02 -25.16 0.04
C ASN A 234 -0.44 -26.55 0.55
N THR A 235 -0.30 -26.80 1.86
CA THR A 235 -0.76 -28.05 2.49
C THR A 235 -2.26 -28.21 2.28
N PHE A 236 -3.05 -27.18 2.56
CA PHE A 236 -4.50 -27.21 2.35
C PHE A 236 -4.86 -27.50 0.88
N ILE A 237 -4.17 -26.84 -0.07
CA ILE A 237 -4.40 -27.05 -1.52
C ILE A 237 -4.12 -28.51 -1.92
N GLN A 238 -3.08 -29.14 -1.38
CA GLN A 238 -2.73 -30.52 -1.65
C GLN A 238 -3.72 -31.52 -1.04
N GLU A 239 -4.04 -31.37 0.24
CA GLU A 239 -4.98 -32.22 0.99
C GLU A 239 -6.38 -32.24 0.36
N HIS A 240 -6.81 -31.10 -0.23
CA HIS A 240 -8.12 -30.98 -0.85
C HIS A 240 -8.10 -31.12 -2.39
N HIS A 241 -6.99 -31.58 -2.98
CA HIS A 241 -6.84 -31.82 -4.43
C HIS A 241 -7.13 -30.58 -5.31
N LEU A 242 -6.78 -29.39 -4.80
CA LEU A 242 -7.03 -28.12 -5.49
C LEU A 242 -5.86 -27.63 -6.36
N SER A 243 -4.75 -28.39 -6.46
CA SER A 243 -3.50 -27.96 -7.11
C SER A 243 -3.67 -27.47 -8.54
N LYS A 244 -4.63 -28.02 -9.31
CA LYS A 244 -4.91 -27.56 -10.69
C LYS A 244 -5.54 -26.16 -10.78
N TRP A 245 -6.05 -25.64 -9.66
CA TRP A 245 -6.77 -24.38 -9.60
C TRP A 245 -5.94 -23.20 -9.05
N PHE A 246 -4.75 -23.45 -8.49
CA PHE A 246 -3.92 -22.41 -7.89
C PHE A 246 -2.53 -22.40 -8.53
N ILE A 247 -2.17 -21.27 -9.15
CA ILE A 247 -0.90 -21.05 -9.83
C ILE A 247 -0.15 -19.96 -9.08
N PHE A 248 0.98 -20.30 -8.49
CA PHE A 248 1.82 -19.37 -7.75
C PHE A 248 2.93 -18.83 -8.64
N LEU A 249 3.06 -17.50 -8.69
CA LEU A 249 4.11 -16.80 -9.40
C LEU A 249 4.85 -15.87 -8.43
N GLU A 250 6.17 -15.93 -8.46
CA GLU A 250 7.03 -15.11 -7.62
C GLU A 250 7.94 -14.23 -8.47
N ASN A 251 8.46 -13.17 -7.85
CA ASN A 251 9.46 -12.29 -8.46
C ASN A 251 9.02 -11.68 -9.81
N ILE A 252 7.73 -11.41 -9.96
CA ILE A 252 7.21 -10.74 -11.15
C ILE A 252 7.69 -9.29 -11.17
N PRO A 253 8.35 -8.84 -12.24
CA PRO A 253 8.74 -7.44 -12.39
C PRO A 253 7.54 -6.51 -12.32
N THR A 254 7.64 -5.41 -11.57
CA THR A 254 6.54 -4.44 -11.43
C THR A 254 5.95 -3.98 -12.77
N PRO A 255 6.72 -3.74 -13.84
CA PRO A 255 6.16 -3.37 -15.15
C PRO A 255 5.27 -4.44 -15.80
N HIS A 256 5.34 -5.70 -15.35
CA HIS A 256 4.47 -6.76 -15.87
C HIS A 256 3.12 -6.83 -15.14
N LEU A 257 3.03 -6.36 -13.90
CA LEU A 257 1.80 -6.45 -13.09
C LEU A 257 0.56 -5.88 -13.78
N PRO A 258 0.60 -4.71 -14.45
CA PRO A 258 -0.57 -4.17 -15.14
C PRO A 258 -1.16 -5.14 -16.17
N ALA A 259 -0.32 -5.88 -16.91
CA ALA A 259 -0.79 -6.84 -17.90
C ALA A 259 -1.52 -8.05 -17.25
N PHE A 260 -1.08 -8.51 -16.07
CA PHE A 260 -1.81 -9.52 -15.30
C PHE A 260 -3.19 -9.04 -14.87
N TYR A 261 -3.28 -7.81 -14.33
CA TYR A 261 -4.57 -7.23 -13.97
C TYR A 261 -5.49 -7.08 -15.18
N ARG A 262 -5.00 -6.56 -16.31
CA ARG A 262 -5.81 -6.39 -17.55
C ARG A 262 -6.31 -7.72 -18.13
N LYS A 263 -5.53 -8.80 -17.97
CA LYS A 263 -5.88 -10.11 -18.51
C LYS A 263 -6.81 -10.91 -17.58
N ALA A 264 -6.82 -10.63 -16.29
CA ALA A 264 -7.64 -11.33 -15.31
C ALA A 264 -9.13 -11.06 -15.51
N LYS A 265 -9.98 -12.07 -15.29
CA LYS A 265 -11.45 -11.93 -15.28
C LYS A 265 -11.93 -11.09 -14.10
N CYS A 266 -11.26 -11.24 -12.95
CA CYS A 266 -11.44 -10.39 -11.79
C CYS A 266 -10.21 -10.50 -10.89
N PHE A 267 -10.06 -9.52 -10.01
CA PHE A 267 -9.10 -9.47 -8.93
C PHE A 267 -9.80 -9.80 -7.61
N ILE A 268 -9.22 -10.69 -6.80
CA ILE A 268 -9.74 -11.06 -5.49
C ILE A 268 -8.77 -10.66 -4.38
N TYR A 269 -9.26 -9.94 -3.36
CA TYR A 269 -8.44 -9.42 -2.28
C TYR A 269 -9.16 -9.49 -0.93
N PRO A 270 -9.22 -10.69 -0.29
CA PRO A 270 -9.98 -10.96 0.91
C PRO A 270 -9.23 -10.59 2.19
N SER A 271 -8.48 -9.50 2.17
CA SER A 271 -7.63 -9.08 3.29
C SER A 271 -8.46 -8.80 4.54
N LEU A 272 -7.96 -9.24 5.70
CA LEU A 272 -8.58 -9.01 7.00
C LEU A 272 -8.43 -7.56 7.48
N TYR A 273 -7.42 -6.86 7.00
CA TYR A 273 -7.17 -5.46 7.33
C TYR A 273 -6.15 -4.82 6.39
N GLU A 274 -6.40 -3.57 5.98
CA GLU A 274 -5.47 -2.75 5.21
C GLU A 274 -5.47 -1.31 5.71
N GLY A 275 -4.31 -0.65 5.61
CA GLY A 275 -4.22 0.78 5.87
C GLY A 275 -4.78 1.64 4.73
N PHE A 276 -4.71 1.11 3.47
CA PHE A 276 -5.32 1.74 2.29
C PHE A 276 -5.90 0.71 1.33
N GLY A 277 -5.09 -0.09 0.66
CA GLY A 277 -5.55 -1.07 -0.33
C GLY A 277 -5.07 -0.76 -1.75
N ILE A 278 -3.78 -0.45 -1.91
CA ILE A 278 -3.16 -0.18 -3.20
C ILE A 278 -3.51 -1.23 -4.27
N PRO A 279 -3.49 -2.56 -4.00
CA PRO A 279 -3.84 -3.55 -5.03
C PRO A 279 -5.28 -3.44 -5.57
N VAL A 280 -6.23 -2.95 -4.75
CA VAL A 280 -7.59 -2.66 -5.21
C VAL A 280 -7.59 -1.48 -6.20
N LEU A 281 -6.82 -0.43 -5.90
CA LEU A 281 -6.66 0.71 -6.81
C LEU A 281 -5.95 0.30 -8.11
N GLU A 282 -4.89 -0.50 -8.03
CA GLU A 282 -4.16 -1.05 -9.18
C GLU A 282 -5.11 -1.83 -10.12
N ALA A 283 -5.96 -2.70 -9.55
CA ALA A 283 -6.96 -3.44 -10.30
C ALA A 283 -7.94 -2.50 -11.03
N MET A 284 -8.44 -1.46 -10.33
CA MET A 284 -9.37 -0.47 -10.92
C MET A 284 -8.72 0.31 -12.06
N VAL A 285 -7.46 0.76 -11.89
CA VAL A 285 -6.69 1.45 -12.95
C VAL A 285 -6.52 0.57 -14.18
N CYS A 286 -6.31 -0.73 -13.97
CA CYS A 286 -6.17 -1.72 -15.03
C CYS A 286 -7.51 -2.24 -15.59
N ASN A 287 -8.66 -1.66 -15.20
CA ASN A 287 -10.00 -2.09 -15.60
C ASN A 287 -10.32 -3.54 -15.21
N CYS A 288 -9.75 -4.05 -14.15
CA CYS A 288 -10.02 -5.37 -13.61
C CYS A 288 -11.17 -5.30 -12.59
N PRO A 289 -12.26 -6.06 -12.74
CA PRO A 289 -13.31 -6.15 -11.73
C PRO A 289 -12.78 -6.61 -10.39
N VAL A 290 -13.24 -6.03 -9.28
CA VAL A 290 -12.67 -6.22 -7.93
C VAL A 290 -13.65 -6.92 -6.99
N ILE A 291 -13.24 -8.05 -6.41
CA ILE A 291 -13.87 -8.67 -5.26
C ILE A 291 -12.95 -8.42 -4.05
N THR A 292 -13.44 -7.77 -3.01
CA THR A 292 -12.61 -7.44 -1.84
C THR A 292 -13.40 -7.44 -0.53
N SER A 293 -12.71 -7.42 0.60
CA SER A 293 -13.36 -7.40 1.90
C SER A 293 -14.10 -6.08 2.14
N GLY A 294 -15.27 -6.17 2.79
CA GLY A 294 -16.08 -5.01 3.19
C GLY A 294 -15.61 -4.32 4.48
N ILE A 295 -14.32 -4.40 4.83
CA ILE A 295 -13.77 -3.93 6.12
C ILE A 295 -12.54 -3.04 5.92
N SER A 296 -12.15 -2.36 7.01
CA SER A 296 -11.02 -1.41 7.07
C SER A 296 -11.11 -0.30 6.00
N SER A 297 -10.04 -0.03 5.28
CA SER A 297 -9.96 0.99 4.23
C SER A 297 -10.43 0.52 2.85
N LEU A 298 -10.68 -0.78 2.67
CA LEU A 298 -11.00 -1.33 1.34
C LEU A 298 -12.28 -0.75 0.73
N PRO A 299 -13.38 -0.51 1.49
CA PRO A 299 -14.55 0.19 0.98
C PRO A 299 -14.27 1.65 0.60
N GLU A 300 -13.29 2.31 1.24
CA GLU A 300 -12.91 3.67 0.89
C GLU A 300 -12.22 3.73 -0.49
N VAL A 301 -11.48 2.69 -0.87
CA VAL A 301 -10.85 2.58 -2.18
C VAL A 301 -11.82 2.08 -3.23
N GLY A 302 -12.49 0.96 -2.98
CA GLY A 302 -13.37 0.31 -3.96
C GLY A 302 -14.69 1.10 -4.22
N GLY A 303 -15.25 1.77 -3.21
CA GLY A 303 -16.53 2.47 -3.32
C GLY A 303 -17.64 1.55 -3.83
N ASP A 304 -18.38 1.99 -4.83
CA ASP A 304 -19.42 1.20 -5.49
C ASP A 304 -18.93 0.41 -6.74
N ALA A 305 -17.60 0.42 -6.96
CA ALA A 305 -16.93 -0.27 -8.07
C ALA A 305 -16.50 -1.70 -7.72
N ALA A 306 -16.62 -2.13 -6.46
CA ALA A 306 -16.21 -3.45 -6.01
C ALA A 306 -17.38 -4.27 -5.46
N VAL A 307 -17.27 -5.59 -5.57
CA VAL A 307 -18.12 -6.54 -4.83
C VAL A 307 -17.46 -6.80 -3.48
N TYR A 308 -18.23 -6.64 -2.40
CA TYR A 308 -17.72 -6.80 -1.05
C TYR A 308 -18.13 -8.12 -0.43
N ILE A 309 -17.16 -8.74 0.25
CA ILE A 309 -17.33 -10.01 0.97
C ILE A 309 -16.97 -9.85 2.45
N ASN A 310 -17.56 -10.69 3.28
CA ASN A 310 -17.01 -10.96 4.59
C ASN A 310 -15.81 -11.94 4.43
N PRO A 311 -14.58 -11.53 4.76
CA PRO A 311 -13.39 -12.36 4.54
C PRO A 311 -13.34 -13.63 5.41
N ASP A 312 -14.16 -13.72 6.45
CA ASP A 312 -14.27 -14.88 7.33
C ASP A 312 -15.30 -15.93 6.83
N LYS A 313 -15.99 -15.64 5.70
CA LYS A 313 -17.02 -16.49 5.14
C LYS A 313 -16.67 -17.00 3.73
N PRO A 314 -16.08 -18.18 3.61
CA PRO A 314 -15.76 -18.77 2.29
C PRO A 314 -16.99 -18.91 1.37
N GLU A 315 -18.19 -19.03 1.91
CA GLU A 315 -19.44 -19.10 1.16
C GLU A 315 -19.73 -17.79 0.41
N GLU A 316 -19.53 -16.65 1.05
CA GLU A 316 -19.70 -15.33 0.41
C GLU A 316 -18.63 -15.12 -0.67
N ILE A 317 -17.40 -15.60 -0.43
CA ILE A 317 -16.32 -15.55 -1.42
C ILE A 317 -16.69 -16.40 -2.64
N ALA A 318 -17.14 -17.64 -2.44
CA ALA A 318 -17.56 -18.54 -3.51
C ALA A 318 -18.71 -17.97 -4.34
N HIS A 319 -19.73 -17.43 -3.67
CA HIS A 319 -20.87 -16.79 -4.31
C HIS A 319 -20.42 -15.60 -5.17
N SER A 320 -19.64 -14.69 -4.60
CA SER A 320 -19.15 -13.49 -5.32
C SER A 320 -18.26 -13.84 -6.51
N ILE A 321 -17.37 -14.85 -6.38
CA ILE A 321 -16.59 -15.34 -7.51
C ILE A 321 -17.53 -15.83 -8.62
N THR A 322 -18.49 -16.68 -8.30
CA THR A 322 -19.42 -17.28 -9.28
C THR A 322 -20.28 -16.21 -9.95
N GLU A 323 -20.79 -15.25 -9.18
CA GLU A 323 -21.59 -14.14 -9.68
C GLU A 323 -20.79 -13.24 -10.64
N VAL A 324 -19.61 -12.80 -10.24
CA VAL A 324 -18.75 -11.93 -11.07
C VAL A 324 -18.30 -12.65 -12.34
N LEU A 325 -17.94 -13.94 -12.26
CA LEU A 325 -17.56 -14.71 -13.45
C LEU A 325 -18.73 -14.93 -14.41
N GLY A 326 -19.91 -15.21 -13.89
CA GLY A 326 -21.11 -15.50 -14.68
C GLY A 326 -21.81 -14.27 -15.25
N ASN A 327 -21.56 -13.06 -14.73
CA ASN A 327 -22.30 -11.86 -15.07
C ASN A 327 -21.41 -10.79 -15.76
N THR A 328 -21.42 -10.77 -17.09
CA THR A 328 -20.66 -9.79 -17.86
C THR A 328 -21.12 -8.35 -17.61
N GLY A 329 -22.42 -8.11 -17.50
CA GLY A 329 -22.95 -6.77 -17.23
C GLY A 329 -22.51 -6.24 -15.87
N LEU A 330 -22.41 -7.11 -14.85
CA LEU A 330 -21.85 -6.73 -13.55
C LEU A 330 -20.39 -6.30 -13.70
N ARG A 331 -19.55 -7.10 -14.38
CA ARG A 331 -18.13 -6.75 -14.60
C ARG A 331 -17.97 -5.41 -15.34
N GLU A 332 -18.75 -5.18 -16.39
CA GLU A 332 -18.74 -3.90 -17.12
C GLU A 332 -19.15 -2.72 -16.24
N SER A 333 -20.18 -2.90 -15.42
CA SER A 333 -20.60 -1.90 -14.43
C SER A 333 -19.49 -1.60 -13.42
N MET A 334 -18.83 -2.63 -12.87
CA MET A 334 -17.72 -2.47 -11.93
C MET A 334 -16.56 -1.67 -12.56
N VAL A 335 -16.19 -2.00 -13.79
CA VAL A 335 -15.13 -1.28 -14.54
C VAL A 335 -15.52 0.18 -14.78
N SER A 336 -16.77 0.43 -15.21
CA SER A 336 -17.28 1.78 -15.46
C SER A 336 -17.23 2.65 -14.20
N LYS A 337 -17.73 2.12 -13.07
CA LYS A 337 -17.70 2.80 -11.78
C LYS A 337 -16.26 3.00 -11.26
N GLY A 338 -15.38 2.01 -11.48
CA GLY A 338 -13.96 2.13 -11.17
C GLY A 338 -13.33 3.34 -11.86
N LYS A 339 -13.54 3.49 -13.17
CA LYS A 339 -13.06 4.65 -13.94
C LYS A 339 -13.55 5.98 -13.40
N GLN A 340 -14.83 6.06 -13.01
CA GLN A 340 -15.41 7.29 -12.44
C GLN A 340 -14.79 7.65 -11.08
N ARG A 341 -14.27 6.66 -10.36
CA ARG A 341 -13.66 6.84 -9.04
C ARG A 341 -12.19 7.24 -9.09
N LEU A 342 -11.44 6.90 -10.14
CA LEU A 342 -10.00 7.15 -10.25
C LEU A 342 -9.56 8.61 -9.99
N PRO A 343 -10.32 9.66 -10.39
CA PRO A 343 -9.94 11.04 -10.10
C PRO A 343 -9.72 11.36 -8.61
N VAL A 344 -10.33 10.59 -7.70
CA VAL A 344 -10.13 10.74 -6.25
C VAL A 344 -8.70 10.43 -5.83
N PHE A 345 -7.99 9.57 -6.59
CA PHE A 345 -6.66 9.04 -6.32
C PHE A 345 -5.59 9.61 -7.26
N GLU A 346 -5.91 10.68 -7.98
CA GLU A 346 -5.01 11.29 -8.96
C GLU A 346 -3.80 11.91 -8.26
N LYS A 347 -2.60 11.54 -8.72
CA LYS A 347 -1.32 11.81 -8.05
C LYS A 347 -1.01 13.28 -7.85
N PHE A 348 -1.34 14.13 -8.83
CA PHE A 348 -1.04 15.57 -8.74
C PHE A 348 -2.04 16.30 -7.84
N GLY A 349 -3.29 15.85 -7.76
CA GLY A 349 -4.24 16.33 -6.77
C GLY A 349 -3.82 15.96 -5.33
N LEU A 350 -3.18 14.79 -5.15
CA LEU A 350 -2.60 14.40 -3.86
C LEU A 350 -1.38 15.25 -3.51
N ALA A 351 -0.53 15.60 -4.50
CA ALA A 351 0.59 16.51 -4.30
C ALA A 351 0.13 17.92 -3.90
N ASP A 352 -0.99 18.44 -4.47
CA ASP A 352 -1.59 19.71 -4.05
C ASP A 352 -2.00 19.69 -2.59
N LYS A 353 -2.72 18.64 -2.18
CA LYS A 353 -3.16 18.46 -0.79
C LYS A 353 -1.97 18.42 0.17
N MET A 354 -0.91 17.71 -0.24
CA MET A 354 0.31 17.61 0.57
C MET A 354 1.02 18.97 0.69
N MET A 355 1.15 19.70 -0.43
CA MET A 355 1.77 21.02 -0.45
C MET A 355 0.98 22.04 0.38
N ALA A 356 -0.34 21.99 0.33
CA ALA A 356 -1.18 22.83 1.18
C ALA A 356 -0.93 22.60 2.68
N LEU A 357 -0.66 21.34 3.09
CA LEU A 357 -0.27 21.06 4.47
C LEU A 357 1.11 21.61 4.83
N TYR A 358 2.01 21.72 3.87
CA TYR A 358 3.35 22.28 4.11
C TYR A 358 3.32 23.81 4.26
N GLN A 359 2.43 24.48 3.52
CA GLN A 359 2.30 25.94 3.49
C GLN A 359 1.47 26.52 4.66
N GLY A 360 0.44 25.82 5.12
CA GLY A 360 -0.44 26.22 6.22
C GLY A 360 0.02 25.70 7.56
#